data_a7e019800f6b6cf06c153fac2ed7e944
#
_entry.id   a7e019800f6b6cf06c153fac2ed7e944
#
_cell.length_a   1.000
_cell.length_b   1.000
_cell.length_c   1.000
_cell.angle_alpha   90.00
_cell.angle_beta   90.00
_cell.angle_gamma   90.00
#
_symmetry.space_group_name_H-M   'P 1'
#
loop_
_entity.id
_entity.type
_entity.pdbx_description
1 polymer ?
#
loop_
_entity_poly.entity_id
_entity_poly.type
_entity_poly.pdbx_seq_one_letter_code
_entity_poly.pdbx_strand_id
1 'polypeptide(L)'
;KKLLPLENGFETMTINWASMENKGVEINLQTRNITTKKFSWYTTFNFAYNQNKVLKINTPDSQETPSLEGYPVGAIFALKTDGIDSETGRIRVKAKNGKSMFLEDLYKVAIDEWGIGIYTPQVSTLEEREFYSYIGTSDAPYTGGFMNTFNYKSWELNLNFSYNFGAYVKT
;
A
#
# COMPACT_ATOMS: atom_id res chain seq x y z
N LYS A 1 -18.47 -6.16 0.49
CA LYS A 1 -19.92 -6.41 0.73
C LYS A 1 -20.70 -5.20 0.23
N LYS A 2 -21.82 -5.42 -0.42
CA LYS A 2 -22.75 -4.35 -0.86
C LYS A 2 -23.95 -4.34 0.07
N LEU A 3 -24.34 -3.15 0.54
CA LEU A 3 -25.61 -2.96 1.22
C LEU A 3 -26.74 -3.14 0.22
N LEU A 4 -27.74 -3.91 0.58
CA LEU A 4 -28.95 -4.13 -0.23
C LEU A 4 -30.12 -3.31 0.35
N PRO A 5 -31.11 -2.94 -0.48
CA PRO A 5 -32.34 -2.37 0.00
C PRO A 5 -33.01 -3.34 1.00
N LEU A 6 -33.60 -2.80 2.05
CA LEU A 6 -34.27 -3.56 3.13
C LEU A 6 -35.36 -4.51 2.62
N GLU A 7 -35.92 -4.23 1.46
CA GLU A 7 -36.96 -5.01 0.80
C GLU A 7 -36.51 -6.44 0.40
N ASN A 8 -35.19 -6.67 0.29
CA ASN A 8 -34.64 -7.96 -0.13
C ASN A 8 -34.46 -8.95 1.04
N GLY A 9 -34.74 -8.60 2.26
CA GLY A 9 -34.64 -9.46 3.45
C GLY A 9 -33.19 -9.78 3.88
N PHE A 10 -32.18 -9.21 3.21
CA PHE A 10 -30.77 -9.35 3.53
C PHE A 10 -30.11 -7.98 3.60
N GLU A 11 -29.36 -7.72 4.67
CA GLU A 11 -28.68 -6.43 4.83
C GLU A 11 -27.48 -6.26 3.89
N THR A 12 -26.76 -7.34 3.60
CA THR A 12 -25.55 -7.31 2.77
C THR A 12 -25.43 -8.51 1.87
N MET A 13 -24.85 -8.31 0.70
CA MET A 13 -24.49 -9.38 -0.25
C MET A 13 -23.00 -9.31 -0.60
N THR A 14 -22.37 -10.48 -0.67
CA THR A 14 -20.99 -10.57 -1.21
C THR A 14 -21.09 -10.72 -2.73
N ILE A 15 -20.46 -9.80 -3.45
CA ILE A 15 -20.44 -9.80 -4.91
C ILE A 15 -19.01 -9.62 -5.41
N ASN A 16 -18.72 -10.12 -6.62
CA ASN A 16 -17.47 -9.85 -7.30
C ASN A 16 -17.53 -8.43 -7.89
N TRP A 17 -16.88 -7.50 -7.20
CA TRP A 17 -17.02 -6.08 -7.49
C TRP A 17 -15.82 -5.47 -8.18
N ALA A 18 -14.69 -6.16 -8.17
CA ALA A 18 -13.47 -5.72 -8.78
C ALA A 18 -12.75 -6.86 -9.49
N SER A 19 -12.02 -6.54 -10.53
CA SER A 19 -11.03 -7.42 -11.16
C SER A 19 -9.64 -6.92 -10.86
N MET A 20 -8.71 -7.85 -10.61
CA MET A 20 -7.31 -7.55 -10.33
C MET A 20 -6.39 -8.53 -11.05
N GLU A 21 -5.18 -8.08 -11.30
CA GLU A 21 -4.10 -8.86 -11.89
C GLU A 21 -2.96 -8.96 -10.89
N ASN A 22 -2.37 -10.16 -10.76
CA ASN A 22 -1.12 -10.37 -10.03
C ASN A 22 -0.06 -10.85 -11.00
N LYS A 23 1.12 -10.26 -10.96
CA LYS A 23 2.29 -10.65 -11.73
C LYS A 23 3.48 -10.75 -10.81
N GLY A 24 4.27 -11.80 -10.97
CA GLY A 24 5.43 -11.99 -10.12
C GLY A 24 6.44 -12.96 -10.68
N VAL A 25 7.57 -13.00 -10.02
CA VAL A 25 8.66 -13.95 -10.27
C VAL A 25 9.10 -14.52 -8.94
N GLU A 26 9.25 -15.83 -8.89
CA GLU A 26 9.77 -16.53 -7.72
C GLU A 26 11.02 -17.31 -8.10
N ILE A 27 12.04 -17.21 -7.26
CA ILE A 27 13.30 -17.94 -7.41
C ILE A 27 13.55 -18.70 -6.12
N ASN A 28 13.83 -20.00 -6.26
CA ASN A 28 14.28 -20.84 -5.16
C ASN A 28 15.59 -21.51 -5.58
N LEU A 29 16.65 -21.25 -4.83
CA LEU A 29 17.99 -21.78 -5.09
C LEU A 29 18.45 -22.54 -3.84
N GLN A 30 18.81 -23.79 -4.05
CA GLN A 30 19.43 -24.63 -3.03
C GLN A 30 20.81 -25.06 -3.49
N THR A 31 21.80 -24.81 -2.66
CA THR A 31 23.20 -25.13 -2.99
C THR A 31 23.84 -25.96 -1.88
N ARG A 32 24.67 -26.88 -2.30
CA ARG A 32 25.57 -27.62 -1.45
C ARG A 32 26.96 -27.03 -1.64
N ASN A 33 27.35 -26.12 -0.75
CA ASN A 33 28.56 -25.34 -0.91
C ASN A 33 29.83 -26.14 -0.61
N ILE A 34 29.79 -26.87 0.53
CA ILE A 34 30.92 -27.69 0.96
C ILE A 34 30.35 -29.00 1.53
N THR A 35 31.00 -30.10 1.23
CA THR A 35 30.73 -31.42 1.82
C THR A 35 32.03 -32.18 2.00
N THR A 36 32.39 -32.37 3.24
CA THR A 36 33.55 -33.19 3.66
C THR A 36 33.10 -34.24 4.69
N LYS A 37 34.00 -35.15 5.09
CA LYS A 37 33.70 -36.16 6.13
C LYS A 37 33.31 -35.55 7.50
N LYS A 38 33.74 -34.32 7.80
CA LYS A 38 33.54 -33.70 9.11
C LYS A 38 32.78 -32.39 9.07
N PHE A 39 32.64 -31.79 7.88
CA PHE A 39 32.00 -30.49 7.72
C PHE A 39 31.13 -30.45 6.47
N SER A 40 29.93 -29.93 6.57
CA SER A 40 29.09 -29.61 5.43
C SER A 40 28.42 -28.24 5.61
N TRP A 41 28.23 -27.57 4.48
CA TRP A 41 27.56 -26.28 4.40
C TRP A 41 26.58 -26.29 3.24
N TYR A 42 25.32 -26.00 3.57
CA TYR A 42 24.20 -25.88 2.63
C TYR A 42 23.63 -24.49 2.72
N THR A 43 23.20 -23.95 1.58
CA THR A 43 22.49 -22.67 1.49
C THR A 43 21.16 -22.86 0.77
N THR A 44 20.11 -22.29 1.31
CA THR A 44 18.84 -22.11 0.63
C THR A 44 18.57 -20.62 0.53
N PHE A 45 18.31 -20.14 -0.68
CA PHE A 45 17.93 -18.77 -0.99
C PHE A 45 16.59 -18.80 -1.69
N ASN A 46 15.65 -17.99 -1.22
CA ASN A 46 14.40 -17.73 -1.92
C ASN A 46 14.20 -16.24 -2.10
N PHE A 47 13.63 -15.89 -3.23
CA PHE A 47 13.27 -14.53 -3.59
C PHE A 47 11.95 -14.57 -4.31
N ALA A 48 11.03 -13.69 -3.94
CA ALA A 48 9.79 -13.46 -4.63
C ALA A 48 9.60 -11.97 -4.90
N TYR A 49 9.24 -11.65 -6.11
CA TYR A 49 8.72 -10.35 -6.50
C TYR A 49 7.28 -10.53 -6.93
N ASN A 50 6.36 -9.78 -6.33
CA ASN A 50 4.94 -9.80 -6.69
C ASN A 50 4.41 -8.38 -6.79
N GLN A 51 3.67 -8.11 -7.85
CA GLN A 51 2.96 -6.86 -8.07
C GLN A 51 1.50 -7.15 -8.38
N ASN A 52 0.60 -6.57 -7.63
CA ASN A 52 -0.82 -6.59 -7.94
C ASN A 52 -1.26 -5.25 -8.56
N LYS A 53 -2.32 -5.31 -9.35
CA LYS A 53 -2.94 -4.14 -9.98
C LYS A 53 -4.45 -4.34 -10.06
N VAL A 54 -5.20 -3.37 -9.58
CA VAL A 54 -6.65 -3.32 -9.76
C VAL A 54 -6.93 -2.90 -11.19
N LEU A 55 -7.65 -3.75 -11.94
CA LEU A 55 -7.98 -3.48 -13.35
C LEU A 55 -9.29 -2.71 -13.48
N LYS A 56 -10.30 -3.08 -12.68
CA LYS A 56 -11.62 -2.47 -12.73
C LYS A 56 -12.32 -2.60 -11.38
N ILE A 57 -13.01 -1.55 -11.00
CA ILE A 57 -13.90 -1.52 -9.84
C ILE A 57 -15.30 -1.14 -10.32
N ASN A 58 -16.31 -1.96 -9.97
CA ASN A 58 -17.70 -1.70 -10.35
C ASN A 58 -18.48 -0.87 -9.31
N THR A 59 -17.78 -0.21 -8.37
CA THR A 59 -18.39 0.76 -7.46
C THR A 59 -18.29 2.16 -8.02
N PRO A 60 -19.30 3.01 -7.80
CA PRO A 60 -19.08 4.44 -7.87
C PRO A 60 -17.88 4.77 -6.98
N ASP A 61 -16.98 5.60 -7.47
CA ASP A 61 -15.89 6.13 -6.67
C ASP A 61 -16.45 6.63 -5.34
N SER A 62 -15.87 6.18 -4.22
CA SER A 62 -16.16 6.81 -2.95
C SER A 62 -15.65 8.25 -3.05
N GLN A 63 -16.42 9.20 -2.57
CA GLN A 63 -16.05 10.62 -2.66
C GLN A 63 -14.81 10.94 -1.81
N GLU A 64 -14.38 10.02 -0.95
CA GLU A 64 -13.34 10.24 0.06
C GLU A 64 -11.94 9.81 -0.37
N THR A 65 -11.82 8.93 -1.35
CA THR A 65 -10.51 8.40 -1.78
C THR A 65 -10.37 8.34 -3.29
N PRO A 66 -9.16 8.50 -3.84
CA PRO A 66 -8.90 8.25 -5.26
C PRO A 66 -9.25 6.81 -5.64
N SER A 67 -9.69 6.60 -6.88
CA SER A 67 -9.92 5.26 -7.41
C SER A 67 -8.64 4.43 -7.37
N LEU A 68 -8.77 3.15 -6.97
CA LEU A 68 -7.68 2.18 -7.00
C LEU A 68 -7.43 1.61 -8.40
N GLU A 69 -8.27 1.92 -9.41
CA GLU A 69 -8.06 1.43 -10.77
C GLU A 69 -6.69 1.87 -11.31
N GLY A 70 -5.93 0.90 -11.78
CA GLY A 70 -4.56 1.11 -12.25
C GLY A 70 -3.49 1.06 -11.17
N TYR A 71 -3.85 0.96 -9.89
CA TYR A 71 -2.95 0.92 -8.73
C TYR A 71 -3.04 -0.42 -8.00
N PRO A 72 -2.06 -0.73 -7.13
CA PRO A 72 -2.13 -1.90 -6.25
C PRO A 72 -3.28 -1.77 -5.23
N VAL A 73 -3.76 -2.91 -4.72
CA VAL A 73 -4.81 -2.94 -3.67
C VAL A 73 -4.38 -2.17 -2.43
N GLY A 74 -3.12 -2.30 -2.03
CA GLY A 74 -2.53 -1.58 -0.89
C GLY A 74 -2.01 -0.18 -1.25
N ALA A 75 -2.50 0.46 -2.32
CA ALA A 75 -2.02 1.78 -2.74
C ALA A 75 -2.21 2.83 -1.65
N ILE A 76 -1.16 3.60 -1.41
CA ILE A 76 -1.16 4.73 -0.50
C ILE A 76 -1.10 6.01 -1.32
N PHE A 77 -2.05 6.90 -1.07
CA PHE A 77 -2.11 8.22 -1.66
C PHE A 77 -1.87 9.27 -0.58
N ALA A 78 -1.14 10.31 -0.92
CA ALA A 78 -0.88 11.44 -0.06
C ALA A 78 -0.88 12.76 -0.82
N LEU A 79 -1.05 13.83 -0.08
CA LEU A 79 -0.95 15.19 -0.59
C LEU A 79 0.53 15.53 -0.84
N LYS A 80 0.82 16.14 -1.97
CA LYS A 80 2.15 16.65 -2.26
C LYS A 80 2.25 18.10 -1.80
N THR A 81 3.17 18.39 -0.88
CA THR A 81 3.42 19.75 -0.43
C THR A 81 4.07 20.59 -1.53
N ASP A 82 3.66 21.84 -1.63
CA ASP A 82 4.23 22.87 -2.51
C ASP A 82 4.92 23.98 -1.68
N GLY A 83 5.37 23.62 -0.47
CA GLY A 83 6.05 24.52 0.44
C GLY A 83 5.11 25.26 1.40
N ILE A 84 5.66 26.26 2.04
CA ILE A 84 4.98 27.16 2.98
C ILE A 84 4.93 28.55 2.35
N ASP A 85 3.75 29.14 2.36
CA ASP A 85 3.56 30.51 1.92
C ASP A 85 4.31 31.48 2.83
N SER A 86 5.20 32.30 2.25
CA SER A 86 6.11 33.16 3.01
C SER A 86 5.43 34.34 3.71
N GLU A 87 4.24 34.74 3.25
CA GLU A 87 3.51 35.86 3.83
C GLU A 87 2.59 35.44 4.95
N THR A 88 1.94 34.26 4.78
CA THR A 88 0.89 33.79 5.69
C THR A 88 1.33 32.63 6.58
N GLY A 89 2.45 31.97 6.28
CA GLY A 89 2.92 30.75 6.97
C GLY A 89 2.06 29.51 6.72
N ARG A 90 1.10 29.58 5.78
CA ARG A 90 0.17 28.46 5.48
C ARG A 90 0.84 27.44 4.56
N ILE A 91 0.51 26.17 4.78
CA ILE A 91 1.00 25.06 3.92
C ILE A 91 0.24 25.09 2.60
N ARG A 92 0.99 24.99 1.50
CA ARG A 92 0.44 24.81 0.15
C ARG A 92 0.59 23.37 -0.28
N VAL A 93 -0.39 22.88 -1.05
CA VAL A 93 -0.40 21.56 -1.67
C VAL A 93 -0.54 21.70 -3.18
N LYS A 94 0.05 20.78 -3.91
CA LYS A 94 0.11 20.79 -5.37
C LYS A 94 -0.60 19.61 -5.98
N ALA A 95 -1.51 19.89 -6.91
CA ALA A 95 -2.19 18.89 -7.71
C ALA A 95 -1.30 18.37 -8.86
N LYS A 96 -1.66 17.22 -9.42
CA LYS A 96 -0.98 16.61 -10.57
C LYS A 96 -0.94 17.53 -11.80
N ASN A 97 -1.99 18.33 -12.01
CA ASN A 97 -2.10 19.30 -13.09
C ASN A 97 -1.30 20.59 -12.85
N GLY A 98 -0.57 20.68 -11.72
CA GLY A 98 0.24 21.84 -11.36
C GLY A 98 -0.50 22.92 -10.56
N LYS A 99 -1.82 22.82 -10.38
CA LYS A 99 -2.59 23.74 -9.54
C LYS A 99 -2.12 23.64 -8.08
N SER A 100 -1.93 24.78 -7.44
CA SER A 100 -1.58 24.87 -6.03
C SER A 100 -2.72 25.55 -5.24
N MET A 101 -2.99 25.05 -4.04
CA MET A 101 -3.95 25.65 -3.11
C MET A 101 -3.46 25.51 -1.66
N PHE A 102 -4.08 26.21 -0.74
CA PHE A 102 -3.77 26.01 0.68
C PHE A 102 -4.36 24.70 1.19
N LEU A 103 -3.61 24.01 2.05
CA LEU A 103 -4.03 22.74 2.63
C LEU A 103 -5.39 22.85 3.33
N GLU A 104 -5.64 23.94 4.02
CA GLU A 104 -6.88 24.22 4.76
C GLU A 104 -8.10 24.29 3.85
N ASP A 105 -7.93 24.72 2.61
CA ASP A 105 -9.02 24.84 1.64
C ASP A 105 -9.49 23.46 1.12
N LEU A 106 -8.65 22.41 1.28
CA LEU A 106 -9.04 21.01 1.01
C LEU A 106 -9.89 20.40 2.12
N TYR A 107 -9.83 20.97 3.33
CA TYR A 107 -10.56 20.47 4.49
C TYR A 107 -11.80 21.31 4.71
N LYS A 108 -12.98 20.74 4.45
CA LYS A 108 -14.22 21.40 4.84
C LYS A 108 -14.40 21.22 6.34
N VAL A 109 -14.51 22.32 7.04
CA VAL A 109 -14.84 22.33 8.46
C VAL A 109 -16.35 22.10 8.58
N ALA A 110 -16.75 20.91 9.00
CA ALA A 110 -18.10 20.70 9.51
C ALA A 110 -18.11 21.21 10.96
N ILE A 111 -18.97 22.17 11.25
CA ILE A 111 -19.22 22.63 12.64
C ILE A 111 -20.30 21.71 13.19
N ASP A 112 -20.01 21.00 14.28
CA ASP A 112 -20.98 20.18 14.97
C ASP A 112 -22.03 21.03 15.73
N GLU A 113 -23.04 20.39 16.31
CA GLU A 113 -24.07 21.06 17.09
C GLU A 113 -23.56 21.77 18.37
N TRP A 114 -22.29 21.51 18.74
CA TRP A 114 -21.60 22.14 19.88
C TRP A 114 -20.67 23.29 19.45
N GLY A 115 -20.65 23.63 18.16
CA GLY A 115 -19.78 24.67 17.62
C GLY A 115 -18.31 24.28 17.51
N ILE A 116 -17.99 22.98 17.63
CA ILE A 116 -16.63 22.46 17.50
C ILE A 116 -16.37 22.12 16.03
N GLY A 117 -15.33 22.70 15.46
CA GLY A 117 -14.92 22.40 14.09
C GLY A 117 -14.32 21.00 13.99
N ILE A 118 -14.99 20.09 13.25
CA ILE A 118 -14.45 18.80 12.89
C ILE A 118 -13.77 18.95 11.52
N TYR A 119 -12.45 18.82 11.50
CA TYR A 119 -11.67 18.79 10.27
C TYR A 119 -11.77 17.39 9.64
N THR A 120 -12.73 17.19 8.76
CA THR A 120 -12.73 16.00 7.91
C THR A 120 -12.19 16.36 6.54
N PRO A 121 -11.18 15.66 6.02
CA PRO A 121 -10.76 15.82 4.64
C PRO A 121 -11.90 15.33 3.74
N GLN A 122 -12.74 16.23 3.28
CA GLN A 122 -13.78 15.92 2.32
C GLN A 122 -13.29 16.26 0.92
N VAL A 123 -12.72 15.26 0.28
CA VAL A 123 -12.45 15.31 -1.17
C VAL A 123 -13.78 15.06 -1.87
N SER A 124 -14.56 16.12 -2.03
CA SER A 124 -15.92 16.03 -2.55
C SER A 124 -16.02 16.13 -4.06
N THR A 125 -14.95 16.58 -4.73
CA THR A 125 -14.93 16.80 -6.17
C THR A 125 -13.80 16.04 -6.86
N LEU A 126 -13.95 15.75 -8.16
CA LEU A 126 -12.87 15.17 -8.98
C LEU A 126 -11.62 16.06 -9.00
N GLU A 127 -11.83 17.37 -8.93
CA GLU A 127 -10.73 18.34 -8.91
C GLU A 127 -9.90 18.26 -7.64
N GLU A 128 -10.54 18.07 -6.47
CA GLU A 128 -9.83 17.90 -5.20
C GLU A 128 -9.04 16.59 -5.17
N ARG A 129 -9.49 15.52 -5.85
CA ARG A 129 -8.77 14.25 -5.98
C ARG A 129 -7.46 14.38 -6.74
N GLU A 130 -7.31 15.38 -7.60
CA GLU A 130 -6.06 15.66 -8.33
C GLU A 130 -4.90 16.04 -7.39
N PHE A 131 -5.18 16.46 -6.16
CA PHE A 131 -4.17 16.76 -5.14
C PHE A 131 -3.56 15.51 -4.51
N TYR A 132 -4.23 14.36 -4.59
CA TYR A 132 -3.70 13.09 -4.08
C TYR A 132 -2.80 12.41 -5.11
N SER A 133 -1.56 12.20 -4.73
CA SER A 133 -0.57 11.49 -5.53
C SER A 133 -0.32 10.11 -4.95
N TYR A 134 -0.19 9.10 -5.83
CA TYR A 134 0.26 7.78 -5.42
C TYR A 134 1.72 7.87 -4.97
N ILE A 135 2.01 7.39 -3.78
CA ILE A 135 3.35 7.40 -3.18
C ILE A 135 3.95 6.01 -3.02
N GLY A 136 3.15 4.97 -3.04
CA GLY A 136 3.60 3.59 -2.89
C GLY A 136 2.50 2.66 -2.44
N THR A 137 2.88 1.47 -2.04
CA THR A 137 1.97 0.43 -1.56
C THR A 137 2.33 -0.02 -0.15
N SER A 138 1.34 -0.38 0.65
CA SER A 138 1.53 -1.01 1.96
C SER A 138 2.04 -2.45 1.85
N ASP A 139 1.86 -3.09 0.70
CA ASP A 139 2.29 -4.46 0.46
C ASP A 139 3.75 -4.46 -0.01
N ALA A 140 4.61 -5.24 0.66
CA ALA A 140 6.00 -5.38 0.26
C ALA A 140 6.10 -6.19 -1.04
N PRO A 141 6.52 -5.59 -2.16
CA PRO A 141 6.64 -6.31 -3.43
C PRO A 141 7.79 -7.30 -3.47
N TYR A 142 8.79 -7.12 -2.62
CA TYR A 142 9.96 -7.97 -2.55
C TYR A 142 9.99 -8.70 -1.22
N THR A 143 9.97 -10.03 -1.27
CA THR A 143 10.04 -10.90 -0.09
C THR A 143 11.01 -12.04 -0.34
N GLY A 144 11.55 -12.58 0.73
CA GLY A 144 12.43 -13.73 0.60
C GLY A 144 13.12 -14.13 1.88
N GLY A 145 14.02 -15.08 1.72
CA GLY A 145 14.81 -15.60 2.82
C GLY A 145 16.15 -16.19 2.36
N PHE A 146 17.02 -16.28 3.32
CA PHE A 146 18.34 -16.85 3.14
C PHE A 146 18.69 -17.69 4.36
N MET A 147 18.83 -18.99 4.15
CA MET A 147 19.14 -19.95 5.22
C MET A 147 20.46 -20.62 4.92
N ASN A 148 21.33 -20.69 5.93
CA ASN A 148 22.54 -21.47 5.89
C ASN A 148 22.53 -22.52 6.99
N THR A 149 22.87 -23.74 6.63
CA THR A 149 23.03 -24.86 7.55
C THR A 149 24.48 -25.31 7.51
N PHE A 150 25.12 -25.25 8.65
CA PHE A 150 26.49 -25.70 8.87
C PHE A 150 26.49 -26.92 9.80
N ASN A 151 27.07 -28.01 9.36
CA ASN A 151 27.26 -29.20 10.19
C ASN A 151 28.77 -29.42 10.40
N TYR A 152 29.17 -29.57 11.64
CA TYR A 152 30.53 -29.93 12.00
C TYR A 152 30.53 -31.02 13.08
N LYS A 153 30.93 -32.24 12.69
CA LYS A 153 30.83 -33.40 13.55
C LYS A 153 29.40 -33.61 14.07
N SER A 154 29.19 -33.46 15.39
CA SER A 154 27.90 -33.59 16.05
C SER A 154 27.17 -32.24 16.24
N TRP A 155 27.72 -31.14 15.77
CA TRP A 155 27.16 -29.80 15.87
C TRP A 155 26.46 -29.40 14.57
N GLU A 156 25.27 -28.81 14.74
CA GLU A 156 24.54 -28.18 13.66
C GLU A 156 24.23 -26.74 14.02
N LEU A 157 24.51 -25.81 13.08
CA LEU A 157 24.16 -24.40 13.18
C LEU A 157 23.30 -24.01 12.00
N ASN A 158 22.10 -23.52 12.29
CA ASN A 158 21.16 -22.98 11.30
C ASN A 158 21.04 -21.47 11.49
N LEU A 159 21.41 -20.71 10.43
CA LEU A 159 21.22 -19.26 10.36
C LEU A 159 20.14 -18.97 9.34
N ASN A 160 19.04 -18.39 9.80
CA ASN A 160 17.90 -18.05 8.96
C ASN A 160 17.63 -16.55 9.00
N PHE A 161 17.61 -15.92 7.81
CA PHE A 161 17.28 -14.52 7.59
C PHE A 161 16.06 -14.43 6.67
N SER A 162 15.07 -13.64 7.06
CA SER A 162 13.95 -13.28 6.20
C SER A 162 13.95 -11.79 5.94
N TYR A 163 13.47 -11.39 4.78
CA TYR A 163 13.37 -9.98 4.41
C TYR A 163 12.08 -9.71 3.66
N ASN A 164 11.56 -8.50 3.84
CA ASN A 164 10.54 -7.89 3.01
C ASN A 164 10.88 -6.40 2.87
N PHE A 165 10.75 -5.87 1.67
CA PHE A 165 11.03 -4.47 1.43
C PHE A 165 10.22 -3.90 0.25
N GLY A 166 10.20 -2.57 0.18
CA GLY A 166 9.43 -1.83 -0.82
C GLY A 166 8.02 -1.48 -0.38
N ALA A 167 7.64 -1.79 0.88
CA ALA A 167 6.40 -1.31 1.47
C ALA A 167 6.57 0.11 2.01
N TYR A 168 5.48 0.87 1.98
CA TYR A 168 5.36 2.19 2.58
C TYR A 168 4.43 2.12 3.79
N VAL A 169 4.71 2.91 4.79
CA VAL A 169 3.90 3.03 6.00
C VAL A 169 3.31 4.43 6.03
N LYS A 170 2.02 4.52 6.31
CA LYS A 170 1.36 5.79 6.58
C LYS A 170 1.56 6.12 8.07
N THR A 171 2.27 7.19 8.36
CA THR A 171 2.46 7.74 9.70
C THR A 171 1.49 8.87 9.96
#